data_50604712430d7268d352271fbbe79a53
#
_entry.id   50604712430d7268d352271fbbe79a53
#
_cell.length_a   1.000
_cell.length_b   1.000
_cell.length_c   1.000
_cell.angle_alpha   90.00
_cell.angle_beta   90.00
_cell.angle_gamma   90.00
#
_symmetry.space_group_name_H-M   'P 1'
#
loop_
_entity.id
_entity.type
_entity.pdbx_description
1 polymer ?
#
loop_
_entity_poly.entity_id
_entity_poly.type
_entity_poly.pdbx_seq_one_letter_code
_entity_poly.pdbx_strand_id
1 'polypeptide(L)'
;MVLAIDVGNTGTTIALFHEDGTLSFQSELGTDPKMTDDRCAIDLMGVFQLYGADLSAVKGAILSSVVPPVMPSYIRTLRRLTGKAPLVVGPGLKTGLNIKAEIHNQLGSDIVASAVAAAALYPTPAIVINSRTAVTFSYLSANAFEGCAIMPGIDIALDALSRYGAQLPQISMAQVDTPLGRNTVDSMRAGVLYGYSGAFDRVIQSLEEAAGEPAKTVVSTGSPTPALYQHCRREIRYDHDLLVKGLYLLYRKNTKH
;
A
#
# COMPACT_ATOMS: atom_id res chain seq x y z
N MET A 1 -22.17 1.87 6.69
CA MET A 1 -20.93 1.41 6.04
C MET A 1 -19.86 2.50 6.12
N VAL A 2 -18.58 2.15 5.94
CA VAL A 2 -17.42 3.06 5.97
C VAL A 2 -16.68 2.94 4.64
N LEU A 3 -16.45 4.07 3.97
CA LEU A 3 -15.70 4.14 2.72
C LEU A 3 -14.24 4.48 3.03
N ALA A 4 -13.32 3.63 2.61
CA ALA A 4 -11.88 3.83 2.74
C ALA A 4 -11.27 4.05 1.34
N ILE A 5 -10.53 5.13 1.17
CA ILE A 5 -9.87 5.46 -0.10
C ILE A 5 -8.39 5.71 0.16
N ASP A 6 -7.54 5.06 -0.63
CA ASP A 6 -6.10 5.32 -0.69
C ASP A 6 -5.71 5.78 -2.10
N VAL A 7 -5.15 6.98 -2.19
CA VAL A 7 -4.71 7.57 -3.47
C VAL A 7 -3.20 7.48 -3.55
N GLY A 8 -2.73 6.45 -4.21
CA GLY A 8 -1.32 6.24 -4.56
C GLY A 8 -0.93 6.97 -5.86
N ASN A 9 0.38 6.98 -6.17
CA ASN A 9 0.90 7.68 -7.37
C ASN A 9 0.37 7.10 -8.69
N THR A 10 0.17 5.79 -8.76
CA THR A 10 -0.25 5.07 -9.98
C THR A 10 -1.66 4.52 -9.89
N GLY A 11 -2.12 4.17 -8.70
CA GLY A 11 -3.43 3.56 -8.46
C GLY A 11 -4.13 4.14 -7.26
N THR A 12 -5.47 4.24 -7.36
CA THR A 12 -6.36 4.63 -6.27
C THR A 12 -7.19 3.42 -5.86
N THR A 13 -7.03 2.99 -4.62
CA THR A 13 -7.79 1.89 -4.03
C THR A 13 -9.03 2.44 -3.33
N ILE A 14 -10.20 1.87 -3.63
CA ILE A 14 -11.51 2.21 -3.06
C ILE A 14 -12.06 0.96 -2.39
N ALA A 15 -12.34 1.02 -1.10
CA ALA A 15 -12.86 -0.11 -0.34
C ALA A 15 -14.07 0.30 0.50
N LEU A 16 -15.07 -0.55 0.54
CA LEU A 16 -16.27 -0.35 1.35
C LEU A 16 -16.35 -1.42 2.43
N PHE A 17 -16.52 -0.98 3.67
CA PHE A 17 -16.61 -1.84 4.85
C PHE A 17 -18.00 -1.77 5.48
N HIS A 18 -18.50 -2.91 5.95
CA HIS A 18 -19.60 -2.97 6.89
C HIS A 18 -19.19 -2.43 8.27
N GLU A 19 -20.15 -2.13 9.14
CA GLU A 19 -19.87 -1.60 10.48
C GLU A 19 -19.12 -2.60 11.39
N ASP A 20 -19.25 -3.88 11.12
CA ASP A 20 -18.52 -4.95 11.83
C ASP A 20 -17.07 -5.11 11.37
N GLY A 21 -16.67 -4.45 10.27
CA GLY A 21 -15.34 -4.53 9.70
C GLY A 21 -15.19 -5.52 8.55
N THR A 22 -16.27 -6.17 8.15
CA THR A 22 -16.27 -7.02 6.97
C THR A 22 -16.14 -6.18 5.70
N LEU A 23 -15.20 -6.55 4.83
CA LEU A 23 -15.01 -5.91 3.53
C LEU A 23 -16.17 -6.28 2.60
N SER A 24 -16.89 -5.27 2.09
CA SER A 24 -17.94 -5.45 1.11
C SER A 24 -17.40 -5.58 -0.30
N PHE A 25 -16.55 -4.63 -0.69
CA PHE A 25 -15.80 -4.69 -1.94
C PHE A 25 -14.50 -3.90 -1.84
N GLN A 26 -13.57 -4.20 -2.74
CA GLN A 26 -12.38 -3.40 -3.04
C GLN A 26 -12.27 -3.25 -4.55
N SER A 27 -11.95 -2.05 -5.01
CA SER A 27 -11.75 -1.69 -6.41
C SER A 27 -10.48 -0.86 -6.54
N GLU A 28 -9.85 -0.93 -7.70
CA GLU A 28 -8.68 -0.12 -8.03
C GLU A 28 -8.92 0.63 -9.34
N LEU A 29 -8.61 1.93 -9.32
CA LEU A 29 -8.64 2.81 -10.49
C LEU A 29 -7.25 3.40 -10.71
N GLY A 30 -6.94 3.79 -11.95
CA GLY A 30 -5.74 4.57 -12.22
C GLY A 30 -5.81 5.94 -11.55
N THR A 31 -4.71 6.42 -10.98
CA THR A 31 -4.65 7.76 -10.39
C THR A 31 -4.40 8.80 -11.48
N ASP A 32 -5.31 9.78 -11.59
CA ASP A 32 -5.12 10.96 -12.42
C ASP A 32 -4.69 12.15 -11.54
N PRO A 33 -3.45 12.67 -11.67
CA PRO A 33 -2.98 13.82 -10.88
C PRO A 33 -3.74 15.12 -11.19
N LYS A 34 -4.54 15.16 -12.25
CA LYS A 34 -5.42 16.28 -12.64
C LYS A 34 -6.89 16.02 -12.32
N MET A 35 -7.17 15.09 -11.40
CA MET A 35 -8.53 14.71 -10.98
C MET A 35 -9.36 15.92 -10.59
N THR A 36 -10.52 16.08 -11.25
CA THR A 36 -11.53 17.09 -10.90
C THR A 36 -12.59 16.50 -9.98
N ASP A 37 -13.35 17.37 -9.30
CA ASP A 37 -14.41 16.95 -8.38
C ASP A 37 -15.50 16.11 -9.09
N ASP A 38 -15.90 16.53 -10.30
CA ASP A 38 -16.95 15.83 -11.04
C ASP A 38 -16.44 14.49 -11.59
N ARG A 39 -15.19 14.43 -12.06
CA ARG A 39 -14.59 13.17 -12.49
C ARG A 39 -14.49 12.20 -11.32
N CYS A 40 -14.03 12.66 -10.17
CA CYS A 40 -13.97 11.87 -8.94
C CYS A 40 -15.36 11.35 -8.54
N ALA A 41 -16.41 12.18 -8.66
CA ALA A 41 -17.77 11.77 -8.35
C ALA A 41 -18.28 10.68 -9.32
N ILE A 42 -18.04 10.85 -10.63
CA ILE A 42 -18.43 9.88 -11.65
C ILE A 42 -17.75 8.54 -11.39
N ASP A 43 -16.44 8.55 -11.13
CA ASP A 43 -15.65 7.35 -10.88
C ASP A 43 -16.14 6.61 -9.62
N LEU A 44 -16.37 7.34 -8.51
CA LEU A 44 -16.92 6.75 -7.29
C LEU A 44 -18.32 6.15 -7.50
N MET A 45 -19.22 6.91 -8.14
CA MET A 45 -20.57 6.41 -8.44
C MET A 45 -20.52 5.18 -9.35
N GLY A 46 -19.65 5.17 -10.35
CA GLY A 46 -19.43 4.04 -11.24
C GLY A 46 -18.96 2.79 -10.50
N VAL A 47 -18.01 2.93 -9.58
CA VAL A 47 -17.55 1.82 -8.71
C VAL A 47 -18.68 1.28 -7.86
N PHE A 48 -19.44 2.15 -7.19
CA PHE A 48 -20.59 1.72 -6.39
C PHE A 48 -21.63 0.99 -7.23
N GLN A 49 -21.93 1.49 -8.43
CA GLN A 49 -22.86 0.81 -9.37
C GLN A 49 -22.31 -0.55 -9.82
N LEU A 50 -21.02 -0.66 -10.12
CA LEU A 50 -20.37 -1.92 -10.53
C LEU A 50 -20.52 -3.02 -9.49
N TYR A 51 -20.42 -2.66 -8.21
CA TYR A 51 -20.54 -3.61 -7.10
C TYR A 51 -21.96 -3.70 -6.50
N GLY A 52 -22.95 -3.03 -7.09
CA GLY A 52 -24.31 -3.01 -6.59
C GLY A 52 -24.45 -2.45 -5.18
N ALA A 53 -23.54 -1.55 -4.79
CA ALA A 53 -23.52 -0.97 -3.45
C ALA A 53 -24.28 0.34 -3.40
N ASP A 54 -24.91 0.63 -2.25
CA ASP A 54 -25.66 1.87 -2.04
C ASP A 54 -24.76 2.93 -1.39
N LEU A 55 -24.51 4.01 -2.13
CA LEU A 55 -23.73 5.15 -1.65
C LEU A 55 -24.40 5.86 -0.47
N SER A 56 -25.74 5.84 -0.39
CA SER A 56 -26.49 6.45 0.72
C SER A 56 -26.28 5.72 2.06
N ALA A 57 -25.84 4.45 2.01
CA ALA A 57 -25.50 3.67 3.19
C ALA A 57 -24.14 4.04 3.81
N VAL A 58 -23.35 4.90 3.15
CA VAL A 58 -22.05 5.35 3.64
C VAL A 58 -22.22 6.35 4.76
N LYS A 59 -21.90 5.95 5.99
CA LYS A 59 -21.99 6.77 7.19
C LYS A 59 -20.77 7.65 7.45
N GLY A 60 -19.65 7.35 6.79
CA GLY A 60 -18.43 8.11 6.88
C GLY A 60 -17.35 7.57 5.98
N ALA A 61 -16.31 8.38 5.78
CA ALA A 61 -15.19 8.03 4.90
C ALA A 61 -13.85 8.36 5.55
N ILE A 62 -12.82 7.62 5.14
CA ILE A 62 -11.42 7.90 5.45
C ILE A 62 -10.63 7.96 4.15
N LEU A 63 -9.73 8.94 4.07
CA LEU A 63 -8.93 9.23 2.90
C LEU A 63 -7.44 9.24 3.26
N SER A 64 -6.68 8.40 2.59
CA SER A 64 -5.22 8.40 2.56
C SER A 64 -4.76 8.87 1.19
N SER A 65 -3.68 9.64 1.12
CA SER A 65 -3.09 10.01 -0.16
C SER A 65 -1.63 10.39 -0.02
N VAL A 66 -0.84 9.97 -0.99
CA VAL A 66 0.53 10.41 -1.25
C VAL A 66 0.61 11.33 -2.48
N VAL A 67 -0.54 11.81 -2.97
CA VAL A 67 -0.68 12.69 -4.14
C VAL A 67 -1.39 14.00 -3.73
N PRO A 68 -0.67 14.99 -3.16
CA PRO A 68 -1.27 16.20 -2.61
C PRO A 68 -2.21 16.97 -3.56
N PRO A 69 -1.94 17.09 -4.88
CA PRO A 69 -2.78 17.89 -5.77
C PRO A 69 -4.23 17.42 -5.87
N VAL A 70 -4.51 16.12 -5.70
CA VAL A 70 -5.86 15.57 -5.86
C VAL A 70 -6.69 15.54 -4.58
N MET A 71 -6.04 15.73 -3.42
CA MET A 71 -6.70 15.70 -2.11
C MET A 71 -7.93 16.61 -2.01
N PRO A 72 -7.88 17.88 -2.45
CA PRO A 72 -9.05 18.77 -2.37
C PRO A 72 -10.25 18.23 -3.15
N SER A 73 -10.03 17.62 -4.33
CA SER A 73 -11.10 17.06 -5.14
C SER A 73 -11.78 15.88 -4.46
N TYR A 74 -10.99 14.95 -3.89
CA TYR A 74 -11.55 13.84 -3.12
C TYR A 74 -12.33 14.32 -1.88
N ILE A 75 -11.80 15.27 -1.13
CA ILE A 75 -12.47 15.79 0.08
C ILE A 75 -13.80 16.44 -0.28
N ARG A 76 -13.85 17.32 -1.31
CA ARG A 76 -15.10 17.98 -1.73
C ARG A 76 -16.11 16.98 -2.27
N THR A 77 -15.65 16.05 -3.09
CA THR A 77 -16.51 15.00 -3.66
C THR A 77 -17.10 14.11 -2.57
N LEU A 78 -16.29 13.61 -1.66
CA LEU A 78 -16.78 12.78 -0.56
C LEU A 78 -17.78 13.51 0.31
N ARG A 79 -17.52 14.80 0.62
CA ARG A 79 -18.49 15.64 1.36
C ARG A 79 -19.80 15.78 0.59
N ARG A 80 -19.75 16.00 -0.73
CA ARG A 80 -20.93 16.11 -1.58
C ARG A 80 -21.75 14.82 -1.61
N LEU A 81 -21.08 13.67 -1.76
CA LEU A 81 -21.73 12.39 -1.94
C LEU A 81 -22.25 11.77 -0.62
N THR A 82 -21.54 11.98 0.49
CA THR A 82 -21.87 11.34 1.78
C THR A 82 -22.47 12.29 2.81
N GLY A 83 -22.53 13.59 2.51
CA GLY A 83 -22.96 14.65 3.44
C GLY A 83 -21.95 14.95 4.55
N LYS A 84 -20.79 14.29 4.61
CA LYS A 84 -19.78 14.42 5.66
C LYS A 84 -18.38 14.57 5.07
N ALA A 85 -17.54 15.37 5.74
CA ALA A 85 -16.13 15.42 5.40
C ALA A 85 -15.45 14.09 5.74
N PRO A 86 -14.57 13.57 4.88
CA PRO A 86 -13.79 12.39 5.20
C PRO A 86 -12.79 12.69 6.32
N LEU A 87 -12.47 11.66 7.10
CA LEU A 87 -11.29 11.67 7.95
C LEU A 87 -10.05 11.56 7.06
N VAL A 88 -9.09 12.46 7.19
CA VAL A 88 -7.87 12.43 6.38
C VAL A 88 -6.72 11.86 7.21
N VAL A 89 -6.02 10.86 6.66
CA VAL A 89 -4.83 10.31 7.32
C VAL A 89 -3.69 11.32 7.27
N GLY A 90 -3.22 11.72 8.43
CA GLY A 90 -2.17 12.73 8.55
C GLY A 90 -1.82 13.04 10.00
N PRO A 91 -1.00 14.09 10.23
CA PRO A 91 -0.62 14.51 11.57
C PRO A 91 -1.83 14.77 12.48
N GLY A 92 -1.75 14.27 13.71
CA GLY A 92 -2.83 14.41 14.69
C GLY A 92 -3.86 13.28 14.70
N LEU A 93 -3.84 12.38 13.71
CA LEU A 93 -4.70 11.21 13.73
C LEU A 93 -4.19 10.19 14.77
N LYS A 94 -5.10 9.67 15.59
CA LYS A 94 -4.76 8.64 16.58
C LYS A 94 -4.50 7.30 15.87
N THR A 95 -3.24 6.90 15.76
CA THR A 95 -2.85 5.62 15.14
C THR A 95 -2.90 4.47 16.14
N GLY A 96 -2.56 4.73 17.40
CA GLY A 96 -2.37 3.72 18.43
C GLY A 96 -1.00 3.07 18.37
N LEU A 97 -0.15 3.51 17.46
CA LEU A 97 1.26 3.15 17.39
C LEU A 97 2.10 4.33 17.88
N ASN A 98 3.14 4.04 18.65
CA ASN A 98 4.20 5.01 18.91
C ASN A 98 5.11 5.05 17.68
N ILE A 99 5.02 6.11 16.90
CA ILE A 99 5.87 6.29 15.73
C ILE A 99 7.17 6.95 16.18
N LYS A 100 8.26 6.17 16.26
CA LYS A 100 9.59 6.64 16.70
C LYS A 100 10.39 7.35 15.59
N ALA A 101 9.90 7.33 14.36
CA ALA A 101 10.58 7.98 13.27
C ALA A 101 10.70 9.49 13.53
N GLU A 102 11.89 10.06 13.38
CA GLU A 102 12.16 11.50 13.48
C GLU A 102 11.33 12.31 12.47
N ILE A 103 10.79 11.64 11.48
CA ILE A 103 10.04 12.17 10.34
C ILE A 103 8.54 11.89 10.43
N HIS A 104 7.93 12.09 11.61
CA HIS A 104 6.48 11.92 11.80
C HIS A 104 5.61 12.55 10.69
N ASN A 105 6.04 13.69 10.15
CA ASN A 105 5.30 14.45 9.13
C ASN A 105 5.66 14.03 7.69
N GLN A 106 6.63 13.14 7.50
CA GLN A 106 7.10 12.70 6.19
C GLN A 106 6.76 11.24 5.89
N LEU A 107 6.23 10.51 6.88
CA LEU A 107 5.82 9.13 6.71
C LEU A 107 4.56 9.07 5.83
N GLY A 108 4.61 8.29 4.76
CA GLY A 108 3.47 8.11 3.87
C GLY A 108 2.24 7.59 4.62
N SER A 109 1.07 8.13 4.31
CA SER A 109 -0.20 7.74 4.93
C SER A 109 -0.54 6.26 4.69
N ASP A 110 -0.13 5.70 3.56
CA ASP A 110 -0.22 4.30 3.19
C ASP A 110 0.64 3.40 4.09
N ILE A 111 1.87 3.85 4.42
CA ILE A 111 2.77 3.15 5.34
C ILE A 111 2.14 3.10 6.74
N VAL A 112 1.61 4.24 7.22
CA VAL A 112 0.95 4.32 8.53
C VAL A 112 -0.27 3.40 8.58
N ALA A 113 -1.12 3.41 7.56
CA ALA A 113 -2.31 2.56 7.50
C ALA A 113 -1.94 1.08 7.55
N SER A 114 -1.00 0.65 6.70
CA SER A 114 -0.55 -0.74 6.66
C SER A 114 0.11 -1.18 7.96
N ALA A 115 0.88 -0.29 8.61
CA ALA A 115 1.49 -0.56 9.91
C ALA A 115 0.44 -0.76 11.03
N VAL A 116 -0.61 0.08 11.04
CA VAL A 116 -1.73 -0.06 11.99
C VAL A 116 -2.45 -1.39 11.82
N ALA A 117 -2.71 -1.79 10.56
CA ALA A 117 -3.33 -3.08 10.28
C ALA A 117 -2.44 -4.24 10.72
N ALA A 118 -1.15 -4.20 10.37
CA ALA A 118 -0.23 -5.26 10.71
C ALA A 118 -0.10 -5.44 12.23
N ALA A 119 0.04 -4.35 12.98
CA ALA A 119 0.12 -4.40 14.44
C ALA A 119 -1.17 -4.93 15.11
N ALA A 120 -2.33 -4.76 14.46
CA ALA A 120 -3.61 -5.22 14.99
C ALA A 120 -3.94 -6.67 14.61
N LEU A 121 -3.46 -7.15 13.47
CA LEU A 121 -3.90 -8.42 12.87
C LEU A 121 -2.83 -9.51 12.91
N TYR A 122 -1.56 -9.15 13.12
CA TYR A 122 -0.43 -10.10 13.05
C TYR A 122 0.42 -10.06 14.32
N PRO A 123 1.07 -11.20 14.68
CA PRO A 123 2.05 -11.22 15.75
C PRO A 123 3.21 -10.25 15.51
N THR A 124 3.51 -9.43 16.52
CA THR A 124 4.67 -8.52 16.53
C THR A 124 5.83 -9.13 17.35
N PRO A 125 7.11 -8.75 17.08
CA PRO A 125 7.58 -7.82 16.04
C PRO A 125 7.22 -8.27 14.64
N ALA A 126 6.95 -7.30 13.74
CA ALA A 126 6.55 -7.59 12.38
C ALA A 126 7.27 -6.67 11.37
N ILE A 127 7.51 -7.18 10.18
CA ILE A 127 7.94 -6.38 9.04
C ILE A 127 6.78 -6.28 8.06
N VAL A 128 6.44 -5.05 7.68
CA VAL A 128 5.41 -4.75 6.68
C VAL A 128 6.07 -4.31 5.40
N ILE A 129 5.78 -5.01 4.31
CA ILE A 129 6.28 -4.70 2.97
C ILE A 129 5.13 -4.10 2.15
N ASN A 130 5.22 -2.81 1.81
CA ASN A 130 4.33 -2.21 0.82
C ASN A 130 5.04 -2.22 -0.54
N SER A 131 4.56 -3.07 -1.45
CA SER A 131 5.12 -3.22 -2.81
C SER A 131 4.23 -2.48 -3.82
N ARG A 132 4.60 -1.25 -4.16
CA ARG A 132 3.91 -0.38 -5.14
C ARG A 132 4.95 0.34 -6.02
N THR A 133 4.72 1.60 -6.35
CA THR A 133 5.68 2.49 -7.04
C THR A 133 7.05 2.48 -6.37
N ALA A 134 7.08 2.51 -5.05
CA ALA A 134 8.23 2.14 -4.23
C ALA A 134 7.93 0.86 -3.46
N VAL A 135 8.97 0.13 -3.05
CA VAL A 135 8.87 -0.92 -2.05
C VAL A 135 9.38 -0.36 -0.73
N THR A 136 8.53 -0.40 0.30
CA THR A 136 8.91 0.01 1.64
C THR A 136 8.90 -1.17 2.59
N PHE A 137 9.86 -1.24 3.50
CA PHE A 137 9.98 -2.24 4.54
C PHE A 137 9.91 -1.54 5.88
N SER A 138 8.83 -1.70 6.62
CA SER A 138 8.61 -1.08 7.91
C SER A 138 8.77 -2.09 9.03
N TYR A 139 9.64 -1.81 10.01
CA TYR A 139 9.78 -2.66 11.19
C TYR A 139 8.90 -2.15 12.34
N LEU A 140 8.08 -3.04 12.85
CA LEU A 140 7.17 -2.80 13.97
C LEU A 140 7.62 -3.64 15.16
N SER A 141 7.92 -3.02 16.28
CA SER A 141 7.99 -3.70 17.58
C SER A 141 6.58 -3.91 18.15
N ALA A 142 6.45 -4.42 19.37
CA ALA A 142 5.16 -4.71 19.98
C ALA A 142 4.20 -3.50 20.00
N ASN A 143 4.72 -2.28 20.18
CA ASN A 143 3.90 -1.08 20.37
C ASN A 143 4.37 0.12 19.53
N ALA A 144 5.39 -0.03 18.68
CA ALA A 144 5.99 1.09 17.99
C ALA A 144 6.33 0.78 16.54
N PHE A 145 6.24 1.81 15.70
CA PHE A 145 6.87 1.88 14.40
C PHE A 145 8.32 2.35 14.62
N GLU A 146 9.29 1.45 14.41
CA GLU A 146 10.71 1.71 14.72
C GLU A 146 11.43 2.46 13.60
N GLY A 147 11.07 2.17 12.35
CA GLY A 147 11.68 2.75 11.17
C GLY A 147 11.35 1.99 9.90
N CYS A 148 11.85 2.46 8.77
CA CYS A 148 11.64 1.82 7.48
C CYS A 148 12.85 1.96 6.54
N ALA A 149 12.90 1.06 5.56
CA ALA A 149 13.75 1.15 4.39
C ALA A 149 12.89 1.31 3.13
N ILE A 150 13.39 2.02 2.13
CA ILE A 150 12.68 2.29 0.87
C ILE A 150 13.61 1.94 -0.30
N MET A 151 13.07 1.23 -1.28
CA MET A 151 13.76 0.91 -2.53
C MET A 151 12.81 1.12 -3.74
N PRO A 152 13.33 1.20 -4.97
CA PRO A 152 12.48 1.30 -6.16
C PRO A 152 11.51 0.12 -6.26
N GLY A 153 10.30 0.36 -6.76
CA GLY A 153 9.38 -0.70 -7.15
C GLY A 153 9.88 -1.44 -8.38
N ILE A 154 9.40 -2.67 -8.58
CA ILE A 154 9.84 -3.54 -9.68
C ILE A 154 9.59 -2.90 -11.05
N ASP A 155 8.40 -2.31 -11.23
CA ASP A 155 8.03 -1.67 -12.50
C ASP A 155 8.90 -0.44 -12.78
N ILE A 156 9.22 0.36 -11.74
CA ILE A 156 10.15 1.48 -11.87
C ILE A 156 11.55 1.00 -12.23
N ALA A 157 12.02 -0.10 -11.63
CA ALA A 157 13.34 -0.64 -11.93
C ALA A 157 13.43 -1.11 -13.39
N LEU A 158 12.40 -1.80 -13.89
CA LEU A 158 12.32 -2.23 -15.29
C LEU A 158 12.21 -1.04 -16.25
N ASP A 159 11.39 -0.06 -15.94
CA ASP A 159 11.25 1.15 -16.74
C ASP A 159 12.57 1.96 -16.80
N ALA A 160 13.26 2.06 -15.67
CA ALA A 160 14.57 2.70 -15.61
C ALA A 160 15.61 2.00 -16.50
N LEU A 161 15.64 0.66 -16.51
CA LEU A 161 16.53 -0.09 -17.41
C LEU A 161 16.22 0.24 -18.88
N SER A 162 14.96 0.28 -19.27
CA SER A 162 14.55 0.61 -20.64
C SER A 162 14.84 2.06 -21.04
N ARG A 163 14.69 3.00 -20.10
CA ARG A 163 14.95 4.44 -20.36
C ARG A 163 16.41 4.78 -20.48
N TYR A 164 17.27 4.14 -19.67
CA TYR A 164 18.69 4.48 -19.62
C TYR A 164 19.58 3.50 -20.37
N GLY A 165 19.07 2.33 -20.70
CA GLY A 165 19.77 1.32 -21.49
C GLY A 165 19.35 1.37 -22.96
N ALA A 166 20.15 1.99 -23.84
CA ALA A 166 19.79 2.23 -25.24
C ALA A 166 19.35 1.00 -26.06
N GLN A 167 19.74 -0.20 -25.63
CA GLN A 167 19.39 -1.47 -26.30
C GLN A 167 18.47 -2.36 -25.45
N LEU A 168 18.00 -1.86 -24.30
CA LEU A 168 17.12 -2.63 -23.42
C LEU A 168 15.66 -2.32 -23.76
N PRO A 169 14.85 -3.33 -24.14
CA PRO A 169 13.45 -3.11 -24.49
C PRO A 169 12.60 -2.79 -23.24
N GLN A 170 11.48 -2.09 -23.45
CA GLN A 170 10.46 -1.98 -22.43
C GLN A 170 9.77 -3.33 -22.24
N ILE A 171 9.76 -3.82 -21.02
CA ILE A 171 9.20 -5.12 -20.67
C ILE A 171 8.38 -5.03 -19.37
N SER A 172 7.47 -5.98 -19.18
CA SER A 172 6.81 -6.25 -17.92
C SER A 172 7.32 -7.55 -17.29
N MET A 173 7.12 -7.72 -15.99
CA MET A 173 7.38 -8.99 -15.32
C MET A 173 6.50 -10.10 -15.91
N ALA A 174 7.10 -11.25 -16.14
CA ALA A 174 6.44 -12.48 -16.53
C ALA A 174 7.18 -13.66 -15.87
N GLN A 175 6.72 -14.88 -16.13
CA GLN A 175 7.36 -16.08 -15.63
C GLN A 175 8.84 -16.13 -16.04
N VAL A 176 9.69 -16.57 -15.11
CA VAL A 176 11.13 -16.74 -15.29
C VAL A 176 11.46 -18.17 -14.93
N ASP A 177 11.92 -18.93 -15.91
CA ASP A 177 12.18 -20.37 -15.75
C ASP A 177 13.60 -20.68 -15.26
N THR A 178 14.53 -19.73 -15.41
CA THR A 178 15.95 -19.92 -15.09
C THR A 178 16.61 -18.59 -14.71
N PRO A 179 17.56 -18.58 -13.75
CA PRO A 179 18.37 -17.40 -13.45
C PRO A 179 19.36 -17.03 -14.56
N LEU A 180 19.62 -17.95 -15.49
CA LEU A 180 20.49 -17.73 -16.65
C LEU A 180 19.67 -17.38 -17.88
N GLY A 181 19.31 -16.09 -18.04
CA GLY A 181 18.66 -15.60 -19.25
C GLY A 181 19.53 -15.77 -20.49
N ARG A 182 18.94 -16.26 -21.58
CA ARG A 182 19.64 -16.48 -22.85
C ARG A 182 19.36 -15.45 -23.92
N ASN A 183 18.52 -14.48 -23.60
CA ASN A 183 18.24 -13.29 -24.41
C ASN A 183 18.03 -12.10 -23.46
N THR A 184 17.99 -10.88 -24.02
CA THR A 184 17.91 -9.64 -23.24
C THR A 184 16.69 -9.61 -22.32
N VAL A 185 15.53 -9.99 -22.82
CA VAL A 185 14.26 -9.95 -22.05
C VAL A 185 14.31 -10.90 -20.86
N ASP A 186 14.72 -12.15 -21.07
CA ASP A 186 14.82 -13.13 -19.99
C ASP A 186 15.91 -12.77 -19.00
N SER A 187 17.02 -12.19 -19.46
CA SER A 187 18.10 -11.72 -18.59
C SER A 187 17.65 -10.55 -17.70
N MET A 188 16.87 -9.61 -18.24
CA MET A 188 16.30 -8.51 -17.46
C MET A 188 15.31 -9.04 -16.42
N ARG A 189 14.40 -9.93 -16.80
CA ARG A 189 13.43 -10.56 -15.88
C ARG A 189 14.11 -11.37 -14.79
N ALA A 190 15.10 -12.19 -15.14
CA ALA A 190 15.85 -12.99 -14.19
C ALA A 190 16.61 -12.09 -13.19
N GLY A 191 17.29 -11.05 -13.68
CA GLY A 191 17.98 -10.08 -12.84
C GLY A 191 17.05 -9.41 -11.84
N VAL A 192 15.86 -9.00 -12.27
CA VAL A 192 14.86 -8.41 -11.38
C VAL A 192 14.31 -9.45 -10.40
N LEU A 193 13.87 -10.62 -10.84
CA LEU A 193 13.28 -11.61 -9.95
C LEU A 193 14.25 -12.04 -8.84
N TYR A 194 15.43 -12.53 -9.23
CA TYR A 194 16.41 -13.04 -8.26
C TYR A 194 17.14 -11.93 -7.51
N GLY A 195 17.36 -10.77 -8.15
CA GLY A 195 17.94 -9.60 -7.49
C GLY A 195 17.03 -9.05 -6.40
N TYR A 196 15.74 -8.87 -6.69
CA TYR A 196 14.78 -8.38 -5.70
C TYR A 196 14.53 -9.39 -4.58
N SER A 197 14.41 -10.70 -4.87
CA SER A 197 14.24 -11.71 -3.80
C SER A 197 15.42 -11.70 -2.84
N GLY A 198 16.66 -11.65 -3.37
CA GLY A 198 17.85 -11.50 -2.53
C GLY A 198 17.92 -10.18 -1.77
N ALA A 199 17.50 -9.07 -2.41
CA ALA A 199 17.42 -7.77 -1.74
C ALA A 199 16.36 -7.78 -0.62
N PHE A 200 15.21 -8.40 -0.81
CA PHE A 200 14.18 -8.54 0.23
C PHE A 200 14.74 -9.29 1.44
N ASP A 201 15.36 -10.45 1.23
CA ASP A 201 15.98 -11.23 2.31
C ASP A 201 17.03 -10.40 3.07
N ARG A 202 17.89 -9.65 2.34
CA ARG A 202 18.94 -8.84 2.97
C ARG A 202 18.36 -7.65 3.75
N VAL A 203 17.35 -6.96 3.19
CA VAL A 203 16.70 -5.82 3.88
C VAL A 203 15.99 -6.30 5.14
N ILE A 204 15.22 -7.40 5.06
CA ILE A 204 14.55 -8.01 6.21
C ILE A 204 15.58 -8.32 7.31
N GLN A 205 16.64 -9.04 6.96
CA GLN A 205 17.71 -9.39 7.90
C GLN A 205 18.36 -8.15 8.52
N SER A 206 18.63 -7.11 7.71
CA SER A 206 19.27 -5.88 8.19
C SER A 206 18.38 -5.12 9.18
N LEU A 207 17.06 -5.10 8.96
CA LEU A 207 16.11 -4.48 9.87
C LEU A 207 16.02 -5.27 11.19
N GLU A 208 16.02 -6.60 11.13
CA GLU A 208 16.05 -7.48 12.32
C GLU A 208 17.35 -7.28 13.12
N GLU A 209 18.50 -7.23 12.45
CA GLU A 209 19.80 -6.96 13.07
C GLU A 209 19.83 -5.58 13.76
N ALA A 210 19.31 -4.54 13.08
CA ALA A 210 19.26 -3.17 13.63
C ALA A 210 18.28 -3.04 14.80
N ALA A 211 17.17 -3.77 14.76
CA ALA A 211 16.19 -3.79 15.85
C ALA A 211 16.62 -4.66 17.04
N GLY A 212 17.59 -5.57 16.85
CA GLY A 212 18.06 -6.52 17.87
C GLY A 212 17.09 -7.67 18.15
N GLU A 213 16.04 -7.82 17.37
CA GLU A 213 15.02 -8.87 17.53
C GLU A 213 14.48 -9.32 16.17
N PRO A 214 14.35 -10.64 15.91
CA PRO A 214 13.78 -11.15 14.67
C PRO A 214 12.26 -10.88 14.60
N ALA A 215 11.77 -10.56 13.41
CA ALA A 215 10.34 -10.41 13.18
C ALA A 215 9.63 -11.77 13.27
N LYS A 216 8.51 -11.83 13.99
CA LYS A 216 7.63 -13.01 14.04
C LYS A 216 6.80 -13.15 12.78
N THR A 217 6.52 -12.03 12.13
CA THR A 217 5.73 -11.97 10.90
C THR A 217 6.39 -11.06 9.88
N VAL A 218 6.44 -11.50 8.63
CA VAL A 218 6.70 -10.64 7.48
C VAL A 218 5.45 -10.67 6.61
N VAL A 219 4.76 -9.53 6.50
CA VAL A 219 3.53 -9.39 5.72
C VAL A 219 3.75 -8.39 4.59
N SER A 220 3.24 -8.73 3.41
CA SER A 220 3.31 -7.86 2.23
C SER A 220 1.92 -7.47 1.75
N THR A 221 1.82 -6.27 1.18
CA THR A 221 0.61 -5.75 0.52
C THR A 221 0.99 -4.93 -0.72
N GLY A 222 0.00 -4.52 -1.49
CA GLY A 222 0.19 -3.78 -2.75
C GLY A 222 0.20 -4.71 -3.96
N SER A 223 1.06 -4.41 -4.95
CA SER A 223 1.15 -5.23 -6.17
C SER A 223 1.59 -6.66 -5.84
N PRO A 224 0.82 -7.67 -6.26
CA PRO A 224 1.19 -9.04 -5.97
C PRO A 224 2.43 -9.46 -6.76
N THR A 225 3.44 -9.94 -6.06
CA THR A 225 4.64 -10.54 -6.66
C THR A 225 4.87 -11.95 -6.09
N PRO A 226 3.89 -12.88 -6.24
CA PRO A 226 3.99 -14.21 -5.65
C PRO A 226 5.24 -14.96 -6.10
N ALA A 227 5.62 -14.81 -7.38
CA ALA A 227 6.83 -15.44 -7.92
C ALA A 227 8.10 -14.96 -7.18
N LEU A 228 8.16 -13.67 -6.81
CA LEU A 228 9.29 -13.14 -6.06
C LEU A 228 9.35 -13.72 -4.65
N TYR A 229 8.21 -13.79 -3.96
CA TYR A 229 8.18 -14.28 -2.57
C TYR A 229 8.56 -15.76 -2.47
N GLN A 230 8.28 -16.57 -3.50
CA GLN A 230 8.69 -17.98 -3.56
C GLN A 230 10.22 -18.18 -3.60
N HIS A 231 10.97 -17.16 -4.03
CA HIS A 231 12.43 -17.18 -4.06
C HIS A 231 13.07 -16.53 -2.83
N CYS A 232 12.29 -15.94 -1.92
CA CYS A 232 12.77 -15.43 -0.66
C CYS A 232 12.98 -16.57 0.35
N ARG A 233 14.00 -16.44 1.21
CA ARG A 233 14.27 -17.39 2.30
C ARG A 233 13.28 -17.24 3.45
N ARG A 234 12.84 -15.99 3.70
CA ARG A 234 11.81 -15.70 4.70
C ARG A 234 10.44 -15.94 4.12
N GLU A 235 9.56 -16.59 4.87
CA GLU A 235 8.15 -16.65 4.55
C GLU A 235 7.56 -15.25 4.56
N ILE A 236 7.00 -14.80 3.43
CA ILE A 236 6.33 -13.52 3.28
C ILE A 236 4.85 -13.80 3.02
N ARG A 237 4.00 -13.38 3.96
CA ARG A 237 2.55 -13.51 3.85
C ARG A 237 1.99 -12.36 3.03
N TYR A 238 1.26 -12.65 1.97
CA TYR A 238 0.59 -11.61 1.18
C TYR A 238 -0.82 -11.36 1.70
N ASP A 239 -1.10 -10.13 2.11
CA ASP A 239 -2.44 -9.64 2.48
C ASP A 239 -2.82 -8.48 1.57
N HIS A 240 -3.61 -8.78 0.54
CA HIS A 240 -4.09 -7.82 -0.46
C HIS A 240 -4.78 -6.61 0.18
N ASP A 241 -5.56 -6.85 1.23
CA ASP A 241 -6.44 -5.85 1.85
C ASP A 241 -5.80 -5.14 3.05
N LEU A 242 -4.52 -5.41 3.36
CA LEU A 242 -3.87 -4.92 4.59
C LEU A 242 -4.00 -3.41 4.74
N LEU A 243 -3.74 -2.66 3.66
CA LEU A 243 -3.78 -1.19 3.68
C LEU A 243 -5.20 -0.69 3.99
N VAL A 244 -6.20 -1.19 3.27
CA VAL A 244 -7.59 -0.72 3.47
C VAL A 244 -8.17 -1.17 4.80
N LYS A 245 -7.77 -2.35 5.32
CA LYS A 245 -8.05 -2.76 6.70
C LYS A 245 -7.48 -1.76 7.71
N GLY A 246 -6.26 -1.27 7.46
CA GLY A 246 -5.63 -0.24 8.28
C GLY A 246 -6.39 1.08 8.27
N LEU A 247 -6.85 1.52 7.10
CA LEU A 247 -7.70 2.69 6.98
C LEU A 247 -9.00 2.53 7.79
N TYR A 248 -9.66 1.38 7.66
CA TYR A 248 -10.85 1.10 8.45
C TYR A 248 -10.59 1.14 9.96
N LEU A 249 -9.49 0.53 10.43
CA LEU A 249 -9.10 0.56 11.84
C LEU A 249 -8.80 1.98 12.33
N LEU A 250 -8.10 2.79 11.53
CA LEU A 250 -7.87 4.21 11.81
C LEU A 250 -9.19 4.98 11.92
N TYR A 251 -10.12 4.77 10.97
CA TYR A 251 -11.44 5.39 11.04
C TYR A 251 -12.15 5.04 12.34
N ARG A 252 -12.25 3.75 12.67
CA ARG A 252 -12.93 3.29 13.89
C ARG A 252 -12.30 3.85 15.17
N LYS A 253 -10.99 3.98 15.22
CA LYS A 253 -10.26 4.52 16.38
C LYS A 253 -10.51 6.01 16.58
N ASN A 254 -10.77 6.77 15.53
CA ASN A 254 -10.93 8.22 15.59
C ASN A 254 -12.40 8.67 15.56
N THR A 255 -13.35 7.75 15.40
CA THR A 255 -14.80 8.05 15.37
C THR A 255 -15.62 7.39 16.48
N LYS A 256 -15.00 6.48 17.26
CA LYS A 256 -15.67 5.95 18.48
C LYS A 256 -15.59 7.01 19.58
N HIS A 257 -16.74 7.55 19.92
CA HIS A 257 -17.00 8.27 21.18
C HIS A 257 -17.61 7.30 22.18
#